data_371c8e62f5d16c9aaf978953f9540fb0
#
_entry.id   371c8e62f5d16c9aaf978953f9540fb0
#
_cell.length_a   1.000
_cell.length_b   1.000
_cell.length_c   1.000
_cell.angle_alpha   90.00
_cell.angle_beta   90.00
_cell.angle_gamma   90.00
#
_symmetry.space_group_name_H-M   'P 1'
#
loop_
_entity.id
_entity.type
_entity.pdbx_description
1 polymer ?
#
loop_
_entity_poly.entity_id
_entity_poly.type
_entity_poly.pdbx_seq_one_letter_code
_entity_poly.pdbx_strand_id
1 'polypeptide(L)'
;MKWAEKGEVRWLEADLPAARAVFSTRSAGSVKEDRLPLATALGISPDQIVSGQQVHGAELAFHDVATTETPEVDGQVILAAGPIGLVYTADCLPIAVAGPGGVAMLHCGWRGLGAGIIARGAESVSATHAAIGPGIGACCYEVDGDVLGTFADLGEGIATGRMLDLLEVARRLLVHAGVENIESADLCTRCEHDLFFSHRRDAGPGRQAGLAWIETGGE
;
A
#
# COMPACT_ATOMS: atom_id res chain seq x y z
N MET A 1 -8.83 7.10 8.84
CA MET A 1 -7.41 7.45 8.56
C MET A 1 -7.12 8.85 9.10
N LYS A 2 -5.99 9.08 9.76
CA LYS A 2 -5.65 10.36 10.40
C LYS A 2 -4.24 10.82 9.98
N TRP A 3 -4.03 12.11 9.94
CA TRP A 3 -2.71 12.70 9.77
C TRP A 3 -1.92 12.64 11.08
N ALA A 4 -0.63 12.35 10.98
CA ALA A 4 0.33 12.41 12.07
C ALA A 4 1.64 13.01 11.57
N GLU A 5 2.44 13.56 12.52
CA GLU A 5 3.72 14.17 12.22
C GLU A 5 4.68 14.08 13.41
N LYS A 6 5.99 14.06 13.12
CA LYS A 6 7.04 14.21 14.11
C LYS A 6 8.25 14.92 13.48
N GLY A 7 8.58 16.09 13.99
CA GLY A 7 9.51 17.00 13.34
C GLY A 7 8.95 17.47 12.00
N GLU A 8 9.72 17.32 10.93
CA GLU A 8 9.29 17.69 9.57
C GLU A 8 8.62 16.53 8.82
N VAL A 9 8.64 15.32 9.39
CA VAL A 9 8.10 14.12 8.74
C VAL A 9 6.60 14.00 9.04
N ARG A 10 5.79 13.94 7.98
CA ARG A 10 4.33 13.75 8.03
C ARG A 10 3.93 12.46 7.36
N TRP A 11 2.88 11.83 7.86
CA TRP A 11 2.31 10.61 7.29
C TRP A 11 0.81 10.52 7.55
N LEU A 12 0.15 9.62 6.82
CA LEU A 12 -1.19 9.13 7.15
C LEU A 12 -1.06 7.82 7.91
N GLU A 13 -1.92 7.60 8.87
CA GLU A 13 -2.03 6.32 9.57
C GLU A 13 -3.46 5.83 9.66
N ALA A 14 -3.61 4.52 9.64
CA ALA A 14 -4.87 3.81 9.86
C ALA A 14 -4.67 2.79 10.98
N ASP A 15 -5.61 2.79 11.92
CA ASP A 15 -5.69 1.78 12.97
C ASP A 15 -6.50 0.59 12.42
N LEU A 16 -5.87 -0.58 12.39
CA LEU A 16 -6.47 -1.85 11.96
C LEU A 16 -6.59 -2.80 13.16
N PRO A 17 -7.44 -3.84 13.11
CA PRO A 17 -7.51 -4.82 14.20
C PRO A 17 -6.14 -5.42 14.53
N ALA A 18 -5.64 -5.19 15.75
CA ALA A 18 -4.34 -5.62 16.24
C ALA A 18 -3.13 -5.22 15.37
N ALA A 19 -3.31 -4.24 14.46
CA ALA A 19 -2.28 -3.82 13.52
C ALA A 19 -2.37 -2.33 13.22
N ARG A 20 -1.29 -1.78 12.69
CA ARG A 20 -1.19 -0.39 12.24
C ARG A 20 -0.70 -0.33 10.80
N ALA A 21 -1.26 0.58 10.03
CA ALA A 21 -0.75 0.93 8.71
C ALA A 21 -0.33 2.40 8.67
N VAL A 22 0.78 2.66 7.98
CA VAL A 22 1.35 4.00 7.79
C VAL A 22 1.63 4.23 6.31
N PHE A 23 1.28 5.41 5.83
CA PHE A 23 1.55 5.85 4.46
C PHE A 23 2.36 7.14 4.51
N SER A 24 3.65 7.05 4.16
CA SER A 24 4.56 8.19 4.25
C SER A 24 4.26 9.23 3.18
N THR A 25 4.75 10.46 3.41
CA THR A 25 4.74 11.52 2.42
C THR A 25 6.17 11.81 1.96
N ARG A 26 6.32 12.67 0.95
CA ARG A 26 7.64 13.12 0.47
C ARG A 26 8.44 13.92 1.50
N SER A 27 7.81 14.37 2.59
CA SER A 27 8.52 15.03 3.70
C SER A 27 9.53 14.12 4.40
N ALA A 28 9.36 12.78 4.30
CA ALA A 28 10.33 11.80 4.76
C ALA A 28 11.53 11.59 3.79
N GLY A 29 11.56 12.33 2.66
CA GLY A 29 12.46 12.03 1.56
C GLY A 29 12.03 10.80 0.76
N SER A 30 12.89 10.34 -0.16
CA SER A 30 12.67 9.09 -0.89
C SER A 30 13.00 7.91 0.01
N VAL A 31 11.98 7.24 0.54
CA VAL A 31 12.15 6.09 1.48
C VAL A 31 12.89 4.92 0.82
N LYS A 32 12.87 4.83 -0.51
CA LYS A 32 13.65 3.83 -1.25
C LYS A 32 15.15 4.10 -1.21
N GLU A 33 15.57 5.36 -1.11
CA GLU A 33 16.95 5.77 -1.02
C GLU A 33 17.44 5.77 0.43
N ASP A 34 16.61 6.29 1.35
CA ASP A 34 16.91 6.33 2.78
C ASP A 34 15.65 6.14 3.63
N ARG A 35 15.62 5.07 4.41
CA ARG A 35 14.51 4.74 5.33
C ARG A 35 14.63 5.41 6.69
N LEU A 36 15.81 5.93 7.04
CA LEU A 36 16.12 6.38 8.40
C LEU A 36 15.26 7.56 8.88
N PRO A 37 14.97 8.60 8.07
CA PRO A 37 14.11 9.69 8.50
C PRO A 37 12.70 9.21 8.91
N LEU A 38 12.09 8.34 8.11
CA LEU A 38 10.77 7.78 8.40
C LEU A 38 10.82 6.88 9.64
N ALA A 39 11.79 5.95 9.71
CA ALA A 39 11.93 5.04 10.85
C ALA A 39 12.13 5.81 12.17
N THR A 40 12.95 6.85 12.17
CA THR A 40 13.18 7.73 13.33
C THR A 40 11.89 8.45 13.75
N ALA A 41 11.14 8.98 12.79
CA ALA A 41 9.88 9.65 13.08
C ALA A 41 8.85 8.69 13.69
N LEU A 42 8.75 7.48 13.16
CA LEU A 42 7.84 6.44 13.66
C LEU A 42 8.31 5.79 14.97
N GLY A 43 9.60 5.94 15.34
CA GLY A 43 10.17 5.29 16.53
C GLY A 43 10.38 3.78 16.36
N ILE A 44 10.60 3.33 15.11
CA ILE A 44 10.85 1.92 14.76
C ILE A 44 12.30 1.71 14.37
N SER A 45 12.82 0.48 14.51
CA SER A 45 14.16 0.12 14.04
C SER A 45 14.13 -0.18 12.54
N PRO A 46 15.06 0.38 11.75
CA PRO A 46 15.21 0.00 10.34
C PRO A 46 15.43 -1.51 10.12
N ASP A 47 16.01 -2.21 11.09
CA ASP A 47 16.28 -3.66 11.03
C ASP A 47 15.00 -4.51 11.13
N GLN A 48 13.90 -3.92 11.59
CA GLN A 48 12.59 -4.59 11.60
C GLN A 48 11.89 -4.53 10.23
N ILE A 49 12.33 -3.65 9.33
CA ILE A 49 11.67 -3.40 8.05
C ILE A 49 12.04 -4.49 7.05
N VAL A 50 11.03 -5.25 6.62
CA VAL A 50 11.11 -6.24 5.56
C VAL A 50 10.50 -5.68 4.27
N SER A 51 11.13 -5.97 3.12
CA SER A 51 10.66 -5.50 1.81
C SER A 51 11.13 -6.44 0.71
N GLY A 52 10.48 -6.37 -0.46
CA GLY A 52 10.87 -7.14 -1.64
C GLY A 52 11.31 -6.27 -2.81
N GLN A 53 11.82 -6.92 -3.85
CA GLN A 53 11.96 -6.35 -5.18
C GLN A 53 10.59 -6.39 -5.86
N GLN A 54 9.90 -5.26 -5.92
CA GLN A 54 8.58 -5.14 -6.52
C GLN A 54 8.66 -5.25 -8.04
N VAL A 55 7.90 -6.17 -8.61
CA VAL A 55 7.85 -6.48 -10.05
C VAL A 55 6.48 -6.22 -10.65
N HIS A 56 5.57 -5.59 -9.90
CA HIS A 56 4.15 -5.37 -10.24
C HIS A 56 3.38 -6.68 -10.42
N GLY A 57 3.77 -7.73 -9.69
CA GLY A 57 3.13 -9.05 -9.65
C GLY A 57 2.11 -9.18 -8.52
N ALA A 58 1.84 -10.43 -8.13
CA ALA A 58 0.95 -10.77 -7.03
C ALA A 58 1.57 -11.74 -6.00
N GLU A 59 2.89 -11.95 -6.06
CA GLU A 59 3.58 -12.82 -5.12
C GLU A 59 3.78 -12.11 -3.77
N LEU A 60 3.71 -12.90 -2.69
CA LEU A 60 3.79 -12.43 -1.31
C LEU A 60 4.95 -13.11 -0.58
N ALA A 61 5.62 -12.38 0.29
CA ALA A 61 6.56 -12.92 1.27
C ALA A 61 5.92 -12.95 2.66
N PHE A 62 6.23 -13.98 3.45
CA PHE A 62 5.64 -14.21 4.77
C PHE A 62 6.70 -14.08 5.85
N HIS A 63 6.40 -13.34 6.91
CA HIS A 63 7.35 -12.98 7.96
C HIS A 63 6.76 -13.18 9.36
N ASP A 64 7.37 -14.05 10.15
CA ASP A 64 7.24 -14.17 11.60
C ASP A 64 8.43 -13.52 12.33
N VAL A 65 9.55 -13.32 11.63
CA VAL A 65 10.74 -12.60 12.07
C VAL A 65 11.23 -11.65 10.97
N ALA A 66 11.96 -10.61 11.36
CA ALA A 66 12.59 -9.71 10.39
C ALA A 66 13.71 -10.43 9.64
N THR A 67 13.87 -10.12 8.35
CA THR A 67 14.89 -10.67 7.47
C THR A 67 15.48 -9.58 6.58
N THR A 68 16.73 -9.78 6.15
CA THR A 68 17.39 -8.92 5.16
C THR A 68 17.21 -9.43 3.72
N GLU A 69 16.54 -10.57 3.53
CA GLU A 69 16.23 -11.07 2.19
C GLU A 69 15.26 -10.15 1.46
N THR A 70 15.46 -9.99 0.16
CA THR A 70 14.64 -9.14 -0.70
C THR A 70 14.13 -9.95 -1.91
N PRO A 71 13.17 -10.87 -1.70
CA PRO A 71 12.61 -11.68 -2.79
C PRO A 71 11.83 -10.82 -3.79
N GLU A 72 11.59 -11.36 -4.99
CA GLU A 72 10.73 -10.73 -6.00
C GLU A 72 9.25 -10.89 -5.62
N VAL A 73 8.72 -9.93 -4.87
CA VAL A 73 7.34 -9.93 -4.37
C VAL A 73 6.78 -8.50 -4.33
N ASP A 74 5.46 -8.41 -4.40
CA ASP A 74 4.71 -7.15 -4.32
C ASP A 74 3.88 -7.02 -3.04
N GLY A 75 3.96 -7.97 -2.12
CA GLY A 75 3.31 -7.91 -0.82
C GLY A 75 4.15 -8.54 0.30
N GLN A 76 3.97 -7.99 1.51
CA GLN A 76 4.62 -8.44 2.74
C GLN A 76 3.54 -8.84 3.73
N VAL A 77 3.48 -10.11 4.11
CA VAL A 77 2.53 -10.67 5.09
C VAL A 77 3.24 -10.81 6.43
N ILE A 78 2.74 -10.14 7.45
CA ILE A 78 3.29 -10.12 8.79
C ILE A 78 2.42 -11.00 9.70
N LEU A 79 3.00 -12.07 10.21
CA LEU A 79 2.31 -13.12 11.00
C LEU A 79 2.55 -12.99 12.51
N ALA A 80 3.58 -12.23 12.92
CA ALA A 80 3.92 -12.01 14.31
C ALA A 80 4.36 -10.56 14.56
N ALA A 81 4.33 -10.11 15.80
CA ALA A 81 4.90 -8.81 16.17
C ALA A 81 6.43 -8.81 16.01
N GLY A 82 6.98 -7.70 15.53
CA GLY A 82 8.41 -7.50 15.31
C GLY A 82 8.71 -7.06 13.88
N PRO A 83 8.45 -7.86 12.84
CA PRO A 83 8.64 -7.44 11.46
C PRO A 83 7.67 -6.31 11.05
N ILE A 84 8.12 -5.44 10.16
CA ILE A 84 7.35 -4.33 9.60
C ILE A 84 7.39 -4.46 8.07
N GLY A 85 6.26 -4.82 7.48
CA GLY A 85 6.13 -4.96 6.01
C GLY A 85 6.14 -3.61 5.34
N LEU A 86 6.99 -3.43 4.32
CA LEU A 86 7.12 -2.19 3.56
C LEU A 86 6.95 -2.44 2.06
N VAL A 87 6.19 -1.56 1.40
CA VAL A 87 6.14 -1.43 -0.06
C VAL A 87 6.44 0.01 -0.46
N TYR A 88 7.11 0.19 -1.60
CA TYR A 88 7.39 1.50 -2.18
C TYR A 88 6.35 1.86 -3.23
N THR A 89 5.90 3.11 -3.24
CA THR A 89 4.93 3.59 -4.21
C THR A 89 5.30 4.97 -4.77
N ALA A 90 4.85 5.21 -5.99
CA ALA A 90 4.67 6.52 -6.62
C ALA A 90 3.62 6.28 -7.71
N ASP A 91 2.36 6.53 -7.38
CA ASP A 91 1.11 6.32 -8.12
C ASP A 91 0.40 4.98 -7.85
N CYS A 92 1.08 3.84 -7.75
CA CYS A 92 0.42 2.59 -7.31
C CYS A 92 -0.12 2.73 -5.89
N LEU A 93 -1.24 2.07 -5.59
CA LEU A 93 -1.86 2.10 -4.27
C LEU A 93 -1.07 1.22 -3.29
N PRO A 94 -0.60 1.74 -2.14
CA PRO A 94 -0.24 0.91 -1.00
C PRO A 94 -1.52 0.52 -0.27
N ILE A 95 -1.76 -0.79 -0.09
CA ILE A 95 -2.96 -1.29 0.58
C ILE A 95 -2.55 -2.20 1.73
N ALA A 96 -2.98 -1.86 2.94
CA ALA A 96 -2.90 -2.75 4.08
C ALA A 96 -4.21 -3.52 4.22
N VAL A 97 -4.12 -4.84 4.42
CA VAL A 97 -5.26 -5.70 4.78
C VAL A 97 -4.96 -6.43 6.07
N ALA A 98 -5.93 -6.50 6.99
CA ALA A 98 -5.73 -7.09 8.32
C ALA A 98 -6.93 -7.94 8.75
N GLY A 99 -6.61 -9.00 9.48
CA GLY A 99 -7.57 -9.93 10.06
C GLY A 99 -6.94 -10.81 11.15
N PRO A 100 -7.63 -11.86 11.60
CA PRO A 100 -7.12 -12.75 12.66
C PRO A 100 -5.77 -13.41 12.34
N GLY A 101 -5.41 -13.57 11.08
CA GLY A 101 -4.14 -14.17 10.63
C GLY A 101 -2.96 -13.22 10.61
N GLY A 102 -3.16 -11.91 10.85
CA GLY A 102 -2.09 -10.91 10.80
C GLY A 102 -2.42 -9.69 9.94
N VAL A 103 -1.40 -9.08 9.35
CA VAL A 103 -1.55 -7.94 8.44
C VAL A 103 -0.67 -8.12 7.20
N ALA A 104 -1.17 -7.72 6.03
CA ALA A 104 -0.36 -7.68 4.81
C ALA A 104 -0.31 -6.25 4.27
N MET A 105 0.88 -5.81 3.81
CA MET A 105 1.08 -4.57 3.07
C MET A 105 1.35 -4.91 1.61
N LEU A 106 0.49 -4.42 0.71
CA LEU A 106 0.43 -4.78 -0.71
C LEU A 106 0.76 -3.59 -1.60
N HIS A 107 1.57 -3.82 -2.63
CA HIS A 107 1.84 -2.87 -3.71
C HIS A 107 0.86 -3.10 -4.87
N CYS A 108 -0.16 -2.27 -4.97
CA CYS A 108 -1.28 -2.47 -5.87
C CYS A 108 -1.22 -1.51 -7.07
N GLY A 109 -0.39 -1.83 -8.05
CA GLY A 109 -0.49 -1.31 -9.41
C GLY A 109 -1.54 -2.10 -10.21
N TRP A 110 -1.94 -1.59 -11.41
CA TRP A 110 -2.96 -2.25 -12.23
C TRP A 110 -2.62 -3.71 -12.58
N ARG A 111 -1.32 -4.03 -12.81
CA ARG A 111 -0.89 -5.40 -13.10
C ARG A 111 -1.07 -6.33 -11.90
N GLY A 112 -0.63 -5.90 -10.71
CA GLY A 112 -0.80 -6.67 -9.47
C GLY A 112 -2.26 -6.85 -9.11
N LEU A 113 -3.11 -5.82 -9.29
CA LEU A 113 -4.56 -5.91 -9.10
C LEU A 113 -5.17 -6.92 -10.05
N GLY A 114 -4.84 -6.86 -11.36
CA GLY A 114 -5.29 -7.82 -12.35
C GLY A 114 -4.78 -9.24 -12.12
N ALA A 115 -3.61 -9.40 -11.50
CA ALA A 115 -3.03 -10.70 -11.12
C ALA A 115 -3.57 -11.25 -9.78
N GLY A 116 -4.45 -10.50 -9.09
CA GLY A 116 -5.14 -10.97 -7.89
C GLY A 116 -4.39 -10.76 -6.57
N ILE A 117 -3.49 -9.78 -6.47
CA ILE A 117 -2.71 -9.51 -5.25
C ILE A 117 -3.62 -9.25 -4.03
N ILE A 118 -4.77 -8.56 -4.22
CA ILE A 118 -5.72 -8.30 -3.14
C ILE A 118 -6.32 -9.61 -2.61
N ALA A 119 -6.79 -10.49 -3.48
CA ALA A 119 -7.38 -11.76 -3.08
C ALA A 119 -6.39 -12.61 -2.29
N ARG A 120 -5.14 -12.73 -2.78
CA ARG A 120 -4.06 -13.46 -2.09
C ARG A 120 -3.72 -12.85 -0.73
N GLY A 121 -3.59 -11.51 -0.66
CA GLY A 121 -3.30 -10.81 0.58
C GLY A 121 -4.43 -10.95 1.61
N ALA A 122 -5.67 -10.78 1.18
CA ALA A 122 -6.84 -10.92 2.05
C ALA A 122 -6.98 -12.36 2.59
N GLU A 123 -6.81 -13.36 1.74
CA GLU A 123 -6.84 -14.78 2.12
C GLU A 123 -5.74 -15.09 3.15
N SER A 124 -4.50 -14.61 2.91
CA SER A 124 -3.34 -14.93 3.76
C SER A 124 -3.49 -14.52 5.23
N VAL A 125 -4.29 -13.50 5.51
CA VAL A 125 -4.52 -12.98 6.87
C VAL A 125 -5.99 -13.09 7.31
N SER A 126 -6.85 -13.74 6.53
CA SER A 126 -8.32 -13.77 6.76
C SER A 126 -8.87 -12.36 6.97
N ALA A 127 -8.59 -11.47 6.04
CA ALA A 127 -8.78 -10.04 6.18
C ALA A 127 -10.25 -9.66 6.35
N THR A 128 -10.54 -8.82 7.33
CA THR A 128 -11.84 -8.19 7.58
C THR A 128 -11.79 -6.67 7.42
N HIS A 129 -10.59 -6.11 7.45
CA HIS A 129 -10.33 -4.66 7.37
C HIS A 129 -9.27 -4.37 6.32
N ALA A 130 -9.39 -3.22 5.67
CA ALA A 130 -8.38 -2.68 4.76
C ALA A 130 -8.21 -1.17 4.91
N ALA A 131 -6.98 -0.72 4.68
CA ALA A 131 -6.63 0.69 4.56
C ALA A 131 -5.92 0.92 3.22
N ILE A 132 -6.49 1.77 2.37
CA ILE A 132 -5.95 2.13 1.06
C ILE A 132 -5.24 3.49 1.19
N GLY A 133 -3.93 3.49 1.03
CA GLY A 133 -3.12 4.72 1.06
C GLY A 133 -3.20 5.52 -0.25
N PRO A 134 -2.49 6.67 -0.31
CA PRO A 134 -2.49 7.55 -1.47
C PRO A 134 -1.95 6.88 -2.74
N GLY A 135 -2.64 7.09 -3.86
CA GLY A 135 -2.23 6.63 -5.17
C GLY A 135 -2.68 7.58 -6.28
N ILE A 136 -2.47 7.24 -7.54
CA ILE A 136 -2.93 8.07 -8.64
C ILE A 136 -4.45 7.97 -8.76
N GLY A 137 -5.14 9.11 -8.73
CA GLY A 137 -6.59 9.17 -8.83
C GLY A 137 -7.10 9.13 -10.28
N ALA A 138 -8.40 8.87 -10.43
CA ALA A 138 -9.10 8.89 -11.73
C ALA A 138 -8.95 10.22 -12.49
N CYS A 139 -8.74 11.33 -11.79
CA CYS A 139 -8.46 12.64 -12.40
C CYS A 139 -7.16 12.69 -13.22
N CYS A 140 -6.26 11.72 -13.05
CA CYS A 140 -4.90 11.73 -13.59
C CYS A 140 -4.44 10.43 -14.24
N TYR A 141 -5.20 9.35 -14.09
CA TYR A 141 -4.76 8.01 -14.51
C TYR A 141 -5.36 7.60 -15.85
N GLU A 142 -4.87 8.23 -16.92
CA GLU A 142 -5.18 7.81 -18.28
C GLU A 142 -4.45 6.51 -18.63
N VAL A 143 -5.18 5.52 -19.18
CA VAL A 143 -4.67 4.20 -19.52
C VAL A 143 -5.12 3.74 -20.90
N ASP A 144 -4.49 2.71 -21.45
CA ASP A 144 -4.87 2.09 -22.71
C ASP A 144 -6.03 1.11 -22.55
N GLY A 145 -6.67 0.74 -23.66
CA GLY A 145 -7.83 -0.14 -23.68
C GLY A 145 -7.56 -1.52 -23.06
N ASP A 146 -6.35 -2.06 -23.21
CA ASP A 146 -5.96 -3.35 -22.63
C ASP A 146 -6.01 -3.33 -21.09
N VAL A 147 -5.62 -2.19 -20.49
CA VAL A 147 -5.70 -2.01 -19.04
C VAL A 147 -7.16 -1.93 -18.58
N LEU A 148 -8.02 -1.22 -19.32
CA LEU A 148 -9.46 -1.19 -19.04
C LEU A 148 -10.07 -2.58 -19.17
N GLY A 149 -9.70 -3.32 -20.21
CA GLY A 149 -10.14 -4.70 -20.46
C GLY A 149 -9.83 -5.66 -19.32
N THR A 150 -8.70 -5.45 -18.60
CA THR A 150 -8.33 -6.26 -17.44
C THR A 150 -9.38 -6.24 -16.33
N PHE A 151 -10.15 -5.16 -16.22
CA PHE A 151 -11.13 -4.96 -15.14
C PHE A 151 -12.58 -4.93 -15.63
N ALA A 152 -12.86 -5.36 -16.87
CA ALA A 152 -14.21 -5.31 -17.45
C ALA A 152 -15.25 -6.05 -16.61
N ASP A 153 -14.87 -7.17 -15.98
CA ASP A 153 -15.76 -7.98 -15.14
C ASP A 153 -16.16 -7.29 -13.82
N LEU A 154 -15.50 -6.22 -13.44
CA LEU A 154 -15.89 -5.42 -12.27
C LEU A 154 -17.13 -4.54 -12.55
N GLY A 155 -17.57 -4.44 -13.79
CA GLY A 155 -18.74 -3.67 -14.20
C GLY A 155 -18.47 -2.17 -14.41
N GLU A 156 -19.54 -1.40 -14.61
CA GLU A 156 -19.46 0.03 -14.93
C GLU A 156 -19.00 0.87 -13.72
N GLY A 157 -18.49 2.09 -14.01
CA GLY A 157 -18.14 3.09 -13.00
C GLY A 157 -16.69 3.02 -12.52
N ILE A 158 -15.87 2.08 -13.03
CA ILE A 158 -14.43 2.02 -12.73
C ILE A 158 -13.59 2.93 -13.65
N ALA A 159 -14.20 3.51 -14.69
CA ALA A 159 -13.52 4.42 -15.60
C ALA A 159 -14.49 5.41 -16.25
N THR A 160 -13.97 6.57 -16.63
CA THR A 160 -14.66 7.54 -17.50
C THR A 160 -13.78 7.78 -18.74
N GLY A 161 -14.24 7.27 -19.90
CA GLY A 161 -13.39 7.22 -21.09
C GLY A 161 -12.15 6.38 -20.84
N ARG A 162 -10.97 6.98 -20.98
CA ARG A 162 -9.67 6.33 -20.70
C ARG A 162 -9.13 6.59 -19.28
N MET A 163 -9.87 7.30 -18.46
CA MET A 163 -9.47 7.64 -17.09
C MET A 163 -9.92 6.53 -16.14
N LEU A 164 -8.99 5.67 -15.71
CA LEU A 164 -9.26 4.56 -14.80
C LEU A 164 -9.27 5.04 -13.34
N ASP A 165 -10.29 4.64 -12.60
CA ASP A 165 -10.33 4.79 -11.14
C ASP A 165 -9.73 3.55 -10.46
N LEU A 166 -8.42 3.62 -10.23
CA LEU A 166 -7.67 2.52 -9.61
C LEU A 166 -8.12 2.27 -8.17
N LEU A 167 -8.57 3.31 -7.46
CA LEU A 167 -9.10 3.22 -6.11
C LEU A 167 -10.43 2.45 -6.09
N GLU A 168 -11.33 2.76 -7.02
CA GLU A 168 -12.62 2.05 -7.13
C GLU A 168 -12.41 0.58 -7.56
N VAL A 169 -11.46 0.32 -8.47
CA VAL A 169 -11.03 -1.06 -8.79
C VAL A 169 -10.60 -1.80 -7.52
N ALA A 170 -9.70 -1.20 -6.74
CA ALA A 170 -9.20 -1.82 -5.50
C ALA A 170 -10.33 -2.05 -4.47
N ARG A 171 -11.26 -1.09 -4.30
CA ARG A 171 -12.42 -1.24 -3.41
C ARG A 171 -13.29 -2.43 -3.80
N ARG A 172 -13.63 -2.58 -5.10
CA ARG A 172 -14.43 -3.72 -5.58
C ARG A 172 -13.71 -5.04 -5.37
N LEU A 173 -12.42 -5.10 -5.64
CA LEU A 173 -11.62 -6.31 -5.41
C LEU A 173 -11.54 -6.69 -3.92
N LEU A 174 -11.43 -5.71 -3.01
CA LEU A 174 -11.49 -5.93 -1.55
C LEU A 174 -12.86 -6.48 -1.12
N VAL A 175 -13.95 -5.88 -1.62
CA VAL A 175 -15.31 -6.38 -1.35
C VAL A 175 -15.50 -7.80 -1.89
N HIS A 176 -15.03 -8.11 -3.09
CA HIS A 176 -15.07 -9.48 -3.65
C HIS A 176 -14.23 -10.46 -2.82
N ALA A 177 -13.15 -10.00 -2.19
CA ALA A 177 -12.33 -10.80 -1.28
C ALA A 177 -12.94 -10.93 0.14
N GLY A 178 -14.15 -10.40 0.39
CA GLY A 178 -14.86 -10.49 1.66
C GLY A 178 -14.43 -9.49 2.72
N VAL A 179 -13.67 -8.44 2.34
CA VAL A 179 -13.27 -7.38 3.27
C VAL A 179 -14.43 -6.43 3.51
N GLU A 180 -14.90 -6.32 4.75
CA GLU A 180 -16.11 -5.57 5.11
C GLU A 180 -15.84 -4.10 5.45
N ASN A 181 -14.69 -3.82 6.06
CA ASN A 181 -14.32 -2.50 6.56
C ASN A 181 -13.17 -1.93 5.73
N ILE A 182 -13.47 -0.97 4.85
CA ILE A 182 -12.48 -0.37 3.95
C ILE A 182 -12.40 1.13 4.21
N GLU A 183 -11.22 1.59 4.62
CA GLU A 183 -10.89 3.00 4.77
C GLU A 183 -9.91 3.42 3.67
N SER A 184 -10.02 4.65 3.14
CA SER A 184 -9.10 5.15 2.12
C SER A 184 -8.69 6.59 2.34
N ALA A 185 -7.51 6.94 1.84
CA ALA A 185 -6.98 8.31 1.89
C ALA A 185 -7.69 9.26 0.93
N ASP A 186 -8.22 8.76 -0.18
CA ASP A 186 -8.85 9.52 -1.27
C ASP A 186 -7.96 10.69 -1.79
N LEU A 187 -6.63 10.48 -1.81
CA LEU A 187 -5.64 11.48 -2.23
C LEU A 187 -4.93 11.04 -3.52
N CYS A 188 -4.91 11.95 -4.50
CA CYS A 188 -4.20 11.71 -5.76
C CYS A 188 -2.74 12.13 -5.67
N THR A 189 -1.80 11.19 -5.81
CA THR A 189 -0.35 11.45 -5.73
C THR A 189 0.14 12.43 -6.79
N ARG A 190 -0.50 12.47 -7.97
CA ARG A 190 -0.14 13.39 -9.05
C ARG A 190 -0.63 14.81 -8.77
N CYS A 191 -1.82 14.98 -8.16
CA CYS A 191 -2.38 16.30 -7.83
C CYS A 191 -1.70 16.91 -6.61
N GLU A 192 -1.48 16.09 -5.56
CA GLU A 192 -0.91 16.53 -4.29
C GLU A 192 0.63 16.54 -4.36
N HIS A 193 1.19 17.41 -5.24
CA HIS A 193 2.62 17.44 -5.56
C HIS A 193 3.53 17.79 -4.38
N ASP A 194 3.03 18.56 -3.40
CA ASP A 194 3.77 18.91 -2.19
C ASP A 194 3.84 17.77 -1.18
N LEU A 195 2.89 16.82 -1.27
CA LEU A 195 2.77 15.70 -0.35
C LEU A 195 3.39 14.41 -0.87
N PHE A 196 3.34 14.16 -2.20
CA PHE A 196 3.69 12.85 -2.74
C PHE A 196 4.61 12.89 -3.94
N PHE A 197 5.44 11.85 -4.09
CA PHE A 197 6.09 11.53 -5.35
C PHE A 197 5.06 10.93 -6.31
N SER A 198 5.20 11.22 -7.59
CA SER A 198 4.38 10.64 -8.66
C SER A 198 5.24 10.28 -9.85
N HIS A 199 5.22 9.02 -10.25
CA HIS A 199 5.92 8.56 -11.44
C HIS A 199 5.34 9.18 -12.71
N ARG A 200 4.01 9.29 -12.79
CA ARG A 200 3.29 9.87 -13.92
C ARG A 200 3.61 11.36 -14.12
N ARG A 201 3.86 12.09 -13.04
CA ARG A 201 4.24 13.51 -13.09
C ARG A 201 5.73 13.71 -13.32
N ASP A 202 6.56 13.02 -12.53
CA ASP A 202 7.98 13.35 -12.36
C ASP A 202 8.91 12.42 -13.13
N ALA A 203 8.47 11.21 -13.51
CA ALA A 203 9.28 10.12 -14.06
C ALA A 203 10.58 9.83 -13.24
N GLY A 204 10.63 10.34 -12.00
CA GLY A 204 11.82 10.29 -11.15
C GLY A 204 11.89 9.04 -10.25
N PRO A 205 13.04 8.85 -9.55
CA PRO A 205 13.28 7.71 -8.68
C PRO A 205 12.58 7.81 -7.32
N GLY A 206 12.12 9.00 -6.90
CA GLY A 206 11.54 9.22 -5.58
C GLY A 206 10.35 8.32 -5.28
N ARG A 207 10.30 7.76 -4.08
CA ARG A 207 9.23 6.86 -3.61
C ARG A 207 8.82 7.20 -2.19
N GLN A 208 7.52 7.28 -1.94
CA GLN A 208 6.93 7.11 -0.62
C GLN A 208 6.77 5.62 -0.30
N ALA A 209 6.38 5.32 0.93
CA ALA A 209 6.19 3.96 1.40
C ALA A 209 4.82 3.76 2.06
N GLY A 210 4.27 2.55 1.90
CA GLY A 210 3.29 1.97 2.79
C GLY A 210 3.97 1.00 3.74
N LEU A 211 3.67 1.07 5.03
CA LEU A 211 4.15 0.15 6.06
C LEU A 211 2.98 -0.44 6.82
N ALA A 212 3.11 -1.71 7.24
CA ALA A 212 2.16 -2.32 8.17
C ALA A 212 2.86 -3.29 9.11
N TRP A 213 2.36 -3.36 10.38
CA TRP A 213 2.87 -4.27 11.40
C TRP A 213 1.79 -4.62 12.42
N ILE A 214 2.00 -5.72 13.14
CA ILE A 214 1.16 -6.11 14.26
C ILE A 214 1.58 -5.30 15.50
N GLU A 215 0.61 -4.64 16.14
CA GLU A 215 0.86 -3.93 17.40
C GLU A 215 0.90 -4.94 18.56
N THR A 216 1.95 -4.86 19.36
CA THR A 216 1.94 -5.53 20.68
C THR A 216 0.95 -4.77 21.53
N GLY A 217 -0.14 -5.43 21.94
CA GLY A 217 -1.11 -4.83 22.85
C GLY A 217 -0.39 -4.19 24.04
N GLY A 218 -0.58 -2.89 24.21
CA GLY A 218 -0.11 -2.21 25.40
C GLY A 218 -0.86 -2.78 26.60
N GLU A 219 -0.13 -3.33 27.58
CA GLU A 219 -0.65 -3.61 28.90
C GLU A 219 -1.11 -2.33 29.61
#